data_a59b1e17f0d79d485410ec13ceadd755
#
_entry.id   a59b1e17f0d79d485410ec13ceadd755
#
_cell.length_a   1.000
_cell.length_b   1.000
_cell.length_c   1.000
_cell.angle_alpha   90.00
_cell.angle_beta   90.00
_cell.angle_gamma   90.00
#
_symmetry.space_group_name_H-M   'P 1'
#
loop_
_entity.id
_entity.type
_entity.pdbx_description
1 polymer ?
#
loop_
_entity_poly.entity_id
_entity_poly.type
_entity_poly.pdbx_seq_one_letter_code
_entity_poly.pdbx_strand_id
1 'polypeptide(L)'
;GKSIFYFKDTSLCFRLQDLLKVNGHESEVVTGSSDCDTQLARFRSGEVKCLINCMKLTEGFDEPSLRTAWVRDSGKGCTMQMGGRAFRLHPDLPKKNIVQSKNTKWPFIKTAMPIYQYVWQNGDWTSLTLNPKINEINRNTRIAISMTEVEMPKFITARMRKVNKIKF
;
A
#
# COMPACT_ATOMS: atom_id res chain seq x y z
N GLY A 1 11.56 -8.32 11.35
CA GLY A 1 10.27 -7.76 11.77
C GLY A 1 9.09 -8.62 11.33
N LYS A 2 7.91 -8.39 11.89
CA LYS A 2 6.70 -9.13 11.56
C LYS A 2 6.25 -8.85 10.13
N SER A 3 5.81 -9.88 9.42
CA SER A 3 5.33 -9.80 8.02
C SER A 3 3.99 -10.49 7.85
N ILE A 4 3.11 -9.89 7.04
CA ILE A 4 1.86 -10.53 6.63
C ILE A 4 1.85 -10.71 5.12
N PHE A 5 1.39 -11.89 4.67
CA PHE A 5 1.25 -12.26 3.27
C PHE A 5 -0.22 -12.47 2.94
N TYR A 6 -0.72 -11.82 1.91
CA TYR A 6 -2.11 -11.97 1.47
C TYR A 6 -2.20 -12.80 0.21
N PHE A 7 -2.92 -13.92 0.29
CA PHE A 7 -3.20 -14.80 -0.84
C PHE A 7 -4.71 -14.94 -1.07
N LYS A 8 -5.06 -15.42 -2.25
CA LYS A 8 -6.42 -15.77 -2.64
C LYS A 8 -6.65 -17.28 -2.58
N ASP A 9 -5.58 -18.05 -2.70
CA ASP A 9 -5.60 -19.49 -2.81
C ASP A 9 -4.91 -20.13 -1.59
N THR A 10 -5.59 -21.07 -0.97
CA THR A 10 -5.10 -21.79 0.21
C THR A 10 -3.88 -22.67 -0.11
N SER A 11 -3.82 -23.21 -1.32
CA SER A 11 -2.67 -24.04 -1.74
C SER A 11 -1.38 -23.23 -1.80
N LEU A 12 -1.46 -21.99 -2.26
CA LEU A 12 -0.31 -21.08 -2.27
C LEU A 12 0.13 -20.67 -0.86
N CYS A 13 -0.81 -20.59 0.09
CA CYS A 13 -0.49 -20.31 1.49
C CYS A 13 0.37 -21.43 2.08
N PHE A 14 -0.02 -22.67 1.91
CA PHE A 14 0.74 -23.82 2.43
C PHE A 14 2.07 -23.99 1.71
N ARG A 15 2.13 -23.79 0.40
CA ARG A 15 3.41 -23.80 -0.34
C ARG A 15 4.39 -22.75 0.18
N LEU A 16 3.91 -21.55 0.50
CA LEU A 16 4.77 -20.53 1.10
C LEU A 16 5.19 -20.94 2.50
N GLN A 17 4.29 -21.53 3.31
CA GLN A 17 4.62 -22.04 4.63
C GLN A 17 5.74 -23.07 4.59
N ASP A 18 5.64 -24.05 3.68
CA ASP A 18 6.66 -25.09 3.48
C ASP A 18 8.01 -24.46 3.06
N LEU A 19 7.96 -23.49 2.15
CA LEU A 19 9.15 -22.77 1.69
C LEU A 19 9.83 -21.98 2.83
N LEU A 20 9.05 -21.31 3.66
CA LEU A 20 9.56 -20.59 4.83
C LEU A 20 10.17 -21.56 5.85
N LYS A 21 9.50 -22.69 6.11
CA LYS A 21 9.97 -23.72 7.03
C LYS A 21 11.31 -24.32 6.58
N VAL A 22 11.46 -24.65 5.30
CA VAL A 22 12.73 -25.13 4.72
C VAL A 22 13.87 -24.11 4.92
N ASN A 23 13.54 -22.82 4.90
CA ASN A 23 14.50 -21.73 5.13
C ASN A 23 14.63 -21.31 6.61
N GLY A 24 14.13 -22.12 7.55
CA GLY A 24 14.26 -21.86 8.99
C GLY A 24 13.35 -20.76 9.53
N HIS A 25 12.26 -20.44 8.83
CA HIS A 25 11.29 -19.43 9.26
C HIS A 25 9.95 -20.05 9.65
N GLU A 26 9.58 -19.92 10.90
CA GLU A 26 8.26 -20.31 11.40
C GLU A 26 7.18 -19.35 10.88
N SER A 27 6.05 -19.91 10.47
CA SER A 27 4.92 -19.14 9.94
C SER A 27 3.58 -19.78 10.29
N GLU A 28 2.54 -18.95 10.42
CA GLU A 28 1.16 -19.40 10.62
C GLU A 28 0.32 -19.09 9.37
N VAL A 29 -0.55 -20.06 9.02
CA VAL A 29 -1.49 -19.91 7.91
C VAL A 29 -2.90 -19.73 8.44
N VAL A 30 -3.50 -18.58 8.18
CA VAL A 30 -4.88 -18.26 8.57
C VAL A 30 -5.80 -18.41 7.37
N THR A 31 -6.75 -19.36 7.49
CA THR A 31 -7.80 -19.63 6.49
C THR A 31 -9.19 -19.47 7.11
N GLY A 32 -10.23 -19.65 6.31
CA GLY A 32 -11.62 -19.63 6.81
C GLY A 32 -11.92 -20.67 7.88
N SER A 33 -11.21 -21.81 7.86
CA SER A 33 -11.40 -22.95 8.76
C SER A 33 -10.39 -23.02 9.91
N SER A 34 -9.40 -22.09 9.99
CA SER A 34 -8.36 -22.15 11.02
C SER A 34 -8.82 -21.53 12.35
N ASP A 35 -8.22 -22.00 13.46
CA ASP A 35 -8.29 -21.34 14.77
C ASP A 35 -7.49 -20.03 14.74
N CYS A 36 -8.18 -18.99 14.32
CA CYS A 36 -7.58 -17.69 14.08
C CYS A 36 -7.00 -17.06 15.36
N ASP A 37 -7.63 -17.30 16.50
CA ASP A 37 -7.26 -16.60 17.75
C ASP A 37 -5.92 -17.11 18.27
N THR A 38 -5.71 -18.42 18.30
CA THR A 38 -4.43 -19.02 18.68
C THR A 38 -3.29 -18.60 17.75
N GLN A 39 -3.52 -18.65 16.44
CA GLN A 39 -2.53 -18.24 15.43
C GLN A 39 -2.17 -16.76 15.54
N LEU A 40 -3.16 -15.90 15.76
CA LEU A 40 -2.94 -14.46 15.97
C LEU A 40 -2.23 -14.16 17.28
N ALA A 41 -2.53 -14.92 18.35
CA ALA A 41 -1.84 -14.78 19.64
C ALA A 41 -0.33 -15.08 19.50
N ARG A 42 0.05 -16.17 18.83
CA ARG A 42 1.45 -16.52 18.55
C ARG A 42 2.15 -15.47 17.67
N PHE A 43 1.43 -14.90 16.70
CA PHE A 43 1.97 -13.82 15.89
C PHE A 43 2.14 -12.52 16.69
N ARG A 44 1.17 -12.16 17.53
CA ARG A 44 1.24 -10.97 18.40
C ARG A 44 2.33 -11.06 19.44
N SER A 45 2.52 -12.23 20.05
CA SER A 45 3.62 -12.48 21.01
C SER A 45 5.01 -12.38 20.36
N GLY A 46 5.09 -12.54 19.02
CA GLY A 46 6.34 -12.57 18.29
C GLY A 46 7.02 -13.94 18.23
N GLU A 47 6.38 -14.97 18.76
CA GLU A 47 6.78 -16.37 18.60
C GLU A 47 6.89 -16.72 17.11
N VAL A 48 5.90 -16.30 16.34
CA VAL A 48 5.89 -16.42 14.88
C VAL A 48 5.95 -15.03 14.25
N LYS A 49 6.83 -14.86 13.27
CA LYS A 49 7.05 -13.56 12.61
C LYS A 49 6.40 -13.44 11.24
N CYS A 50 5.94 -14.54 10.68
CA CYS A 50 5.31 -14.59 9.36
C CYS A 50 3.87 -15.09 9.48
N LEU A 51 2.92 -14.26 9.06
CA LEU A 51 1.50 -14.62 9.02
C LEU A 51 1.06 -14.69 7.56
N ILE A 52 0.52 -15.83 7.15
CA ILE A 52 0.06 -16.08 5.80
C ILE A 52 -1.46 -16.12 5.81
N ASN A 53 -2.09 -15.18 5.14
CA ASN A 53 -3.54 -15.01 5.18
C ASN A 53 -4.21 -15.38 3.85
N CYS A 54 -5.20 -16.27 3.92
CA CYS A 54 -6.09 -16.57 2.83
C CYS A 54 -7.46 -15.93 3.04
N MET A 55 -7.64 -14.72 2.50
CA MET A 55 -8.94 -13.99 2.43
C MET A 55 -9.60 -13.58 3.77
N LYS A 56 -9.09 -13.99 4.95
CA LYS A 56 -9.78 -13.81 6.24
C LYS A 56 -9.44 -12.51 6.95
N LEU A 57 -8.18 -12.09 6.97
CA LEU A 57 -7.67 -10.95 7.75
C LEU A 57 -7.63 -9.62 6.96
N THR A 58 -8.48 -9.47 5.96
CA THR A 58 -8.61 -8.20 5.25
C THR A 58 -9.28 -7.14 6.11
N GLU A 59 -10.13 -7.55 7.05
CA GLU A 59 -10.83 -6.68 8.00
C GLU A 59 -10.55 -7.13 9.44
N GLY A 60 -10.69 -6.23 10.41
CA GLY A 60 -10.59 -6.53 11.84
C GLY A 60 -9.20 -6.85 12.40
N PHE A 61 -8.18 -7.05 11.58
CA PHE A 61 -6.81 -7.32 12.02
C PHE A 61 -6.05 -6.03 12.31
N ASP A 62 -5.58 -5.87 13.53
CA ASP A 62 -4.75 -4.73 13.94
C ASP A 62 -3.49 -5.21 14.65
N GLU A 63 -2.33 -4.85 14.08
CA GLU A 63 -1.01 -5.20 14.61
C GLU A 63 -0.02 -4.06 14.31
N PRO A 64 0.17 -3.13 15.24
CA PRO A 64 1.05 -1.99 15.05
C PRO A 64 2.52 -2.36 14.81
N SER A 65 2.98 -3.49 15.35
CA SER A 65 4.36 -3.99 15.15
C SER A 65 4.59 -4.65 13.79
N LEU A 66 3.59 -4.66 12.91
CA LEU A 66 3.71 -5.16 11.54
C LEU A 66 4.69 -4.28 10.75
N ARG A 67 5.75 -4.89 10.23
CA ARG A 67 6.77 -4.20 9.42
C ARG A 67 6.52 -4.30 7.94
N THR A 68 6.05 -5.45 7.46
CA THR A 68 5.91 -5.70 6.02
C THR A 68 4.56 -6.31 5.69
N ALA A 69 3.86 -5.73 4.73
CA ALA A 69 2.66 -6.30 4.12
C ALA A 69 2.94 -6.68 2.67
N TRP A 70 2.78 -7.96 2.35
CA TRP A 70 2.85 -8.51 0.99
C TRP A 70 1.44 -8.56 0.41
N VAL A 71 1.14 -7.57 -0.43
CA VAL A 71 -0.21 -7.33 -0.95
C VAL A 71 -0.37 -8.02 -2.30
N ARG A 72 -1.33 -8.95 -2.38
CA ARG A 72 -1.68 -9.61 -3.64
C ARG A 72 -2.36 -8.66 -4.62
N ASP A 73 -2.35 -9.01 -5.89
CA ASP A 73 -3.18 -8.32 -6.88
C ASP A 73 -4.66 -8.46 -6.55
N SER A 74 -5.39 -7.34 -6.57
CA SER A 74 -6.75 -7.26 -6.07
C SER A 74 -7.47 -6.02 -6.59
N GLY A 75 -8.77 -5.90 -6.31
CA GLY A 75 -9.52 -4.67 -6.53
C GLY A 75 -9.02 -3.50 -5.67
N LYS A 76 -9.37 -2.27 -6.05
CA LYS A 76 -8.93 -1.03 -5.41
C LYS A 76 -9.14 -1.04 -3.88
N GLY A 77 -10.35 -1.36 -3.43
CA GLY A 77 -10.70 -1.38 -2.00
C GLY A 77 -9.87 -2.39 -1.21
N CYS A 78 -9.78 -3.64 -1.69
CA CYS A 78 -8.99 -4.69 -1.02
C CYS A 78 -7.51 -4.35 -0.98
N THR A 79 -6.94 -3.76 -2.06
CA THR A 79 -5.54 -3.32 -2.08
C THR A 79 -5.28 -2.29 -0.98
N MET A 80 -6.18 -1.32 -0.83
CA MET A 80 -6.09 -0.31 0.23
C MET A 80 -6.22 -0.89 1.63
N GLN A 81 -7.16 -1.82 1.84
CA GLN A 81 -7.33 -2.48 3.13
C GLN A 81 -6.10 -3.29 3.53
N MET A 82 -5.59 -4.14 2.63
CA MET A 82 -4.41 -4.98 2.89
C MET A 82 -3.16 -4.14 3.17
N GLY A 83 -2.86 -3.16 2.33
CA GLY A 83 -1.69 -2.30 2.51
C GLY A 83 -1.83 -1.36 3.71
N GLY A 84 -3.03 -0.85 3.96
CA GLY A 84 -3.34 0.04 5.09
C GLY A 84 -3.04 -0.59 6.46
N ARG A 85 -3.06 -1.93 6.57
CA ARG A 85 -2.68 -2.63 7.82
C ARG A 85 -1.23 -2.37 8.23
N ALA A 86 -0.33 -2.09 7.28
CA ALA A 86 1.05 -1.74 7.60
C ALA A 86 1.22 -0.31 8.11
N PHE A 87 0.26 0.60 7.92
CA PHE A 87 0.42 2.01 8.27
C PHE A 87 0.09 2.35 9.73
N ARG A 88 -0.07 1.37 10.60
CA ARG A 88 -0.21 1.63 12.02
C ARG A 88 1.08 2.18 12.61
N LEU A 89 0.99 3.25 13.38
CA LEU A 89 2.17 3.85 14.03
C LEU A 89 2.73 2.90 15.09
N HIS A 90 4.05 2.81 15.14
CA HIS A 90 4.78 2.07 16.17
C HIS A 90 6.09 2.80 16.45
N PRO A 91 6.43 3.09 17.72
CA PRO A 91 7.59 3.92 18.06
C PRO A 91 8.91 3.34 17.55
N ASP A 92 9.06 2.02 17.62
CA ASP A 92 10.30 1.34 17.21
C ASP A 92 10.35 0.99 15.72
N LEU A 93 9.30 1.29 14.96
CA LEU A 93 9.19 0.96 13.55
C LEU A 93 8.82 2.17 12.69
N PRO A 94 9.74 3.13 12.53
CA PRO A 94 9.48 4.34 11.76
C PRO A 94 9.32 4.10 10.26
N LYS A 95 9.83 2.97 9.76
CA LYS A 95 9.72 2.56 8.35
C LYS A 95 9.02 1.23 8.23
N LYS A 96 8.01 1.19 7.36
CA LYS A 96 7.23 0.00 7.05
C LYS A 96 7.21 -0.24 5.54
N ASN A 97 7.08 -1.50 5.15
CA ASN A 97 7.19 -1.90 3.76
C ASN A 97 5.85 -2.43 3.25
N ILE A 98 5.49 -2.01 2.05
CA ILE A 98 4.43 -2.66 1.27
C ILE A 98 5.07 -3.25 0.03
N VAL A 99 4.90 -4.55 -0.14
CA VAL A 99 5.43 -5.30 -1.28
C VAL A 99 4.26 -5.74 -2.13
N GLN A 100 4.33 -5.49 -3.43
CA GLN A 100 3.29 -5.81 -4.39
C GLN A 100 3.91 -6.19 -5.74
N SER A 101 3.21 -7.00 -6.52
CA SER A 101 3.64 -7.36 -7.86
C SER A 101 3.76 -6.12 -8.75
N LYS A 102 4.77 -6.09 -9.63
CA LYS A 102 5.09 -4.94 -10.49
C LYS A 102 3.94 -4.56 -11.44
N ASN A 103 3.20 -5.53 -11.96
CA ASN A 103 2.18 -5.35 -12.98
C ASN A 103 0.75 -5.42 -12.43
N THR A 104 0.54 -5.04 -11.17
CA THR A 104 -0.80 -5.00 -10.60
C THR A 104 -1.64 -3.86 -11.19
N LYS A 105 -2.93 -4.10 -11.39
CA LYS A 105 -3.88 -3.10 -11.88
C LYS A 105 -4.03 -1.91 -10.92
N TRP A 106 -3.93 -2.15 -9.62
CA TRP A 106 -4.08 -1.17 -8.56
C TRP A 106 -2.80 -1.10 -7.70
N PRO A 107 -1.72 -0.47 -8.21
CA PRO A 107 -0.50 -0.28 -7.41
C PRO A 107 -0.83 0.52 -6.14
N PHE A 108 -0.44 0.01 -4.98
CA PHE A 108 -0.80 0.61 -3.69
C PHE A 108 -0.40 2.07 -3.62
N ILE A 109 0.83 2.39 -4.01
CA ILE A 109 1.36 3.75 -3.97
C ILE A 109 0.51 4.73 -4.79
N LYS A 110 0.11 4.35 -6.02
CA LYS A 110 -0.73 5.20 -6.87
C LYS A 110 -2.18 5.26 -6.40
N THR A 111 -2.65 4.20 -5.76
CA THR A 111 -4.02 4.07 -5.28
C THR A 111 -4.23 4.84 -3.98
N ALA A 112 -3.22 4.86 -3.11
CA ALA A 112 -3.23 5.55 -1.82
C ALA A 112 -2.93 7.05 -1.93
N MET A 113 -2.04 7.46 -2.82
CA MET A 113 -1.60 8.86 -2.95
C MET A 113 -2.72 9.90 -3.05
N PRO A 114 -3.81 9.69 -3.81
CA PRO A 114 -4.87 10.68 -3.90
C PRO A 114 -5.64 10.92 -2.60
N ILE A 115 -5.58 9.97 -1.66
CA ILE A 115 -6.34 10.00 -0.41
C ILE A 115 -5.53 10.68 0.69
N TYR A 116 -4.20 10.64 0.62
CA TYR A 116 -3.30 11.20 1.65
C TYR A 116 -2.82 12.60 1.29
N GLN A 117 -3.74 13.53 1.08
CA GLN A 117 -3.45 14.96 1.01
C GLN A 117 -3.43 15.60 2.40
N TYR A 118 -2.99 14.85 3.41
CA TYR A 118 -2.89 15.29 4.78
C TYR A 118 -1.47 15.10 5.28
N VAL A 119 -1.00 16.05 6.10
CA VAL A 119 0.25 15.98 6.82
C VAL A 119 -0.01 16.10 8.31
N TRP A 120 0.68 15.30 9.10
CA TRP A 120 0.69 15.46 10.56
C TRP A 120 1.57 16.63 10.93
N GLN A 121 0.97 17.67 11.50
CA GLN A 121 1.68 18.89 11.89
C GLN A 121 1.09 19.44 13.19
N ASN A 122 1.95 19.80 14.15
CA ASN A 122 1.56 20.38 15.44
C ASN A 122 0.55 19.55 16.24
N GLY A 123 0.61 18.21 16.16
CA GLY A 123 -0.29 17.32 16.89
C GLY A 123 -1.64 17.06 16.22
N ASP A 124 -1.84 17.49 14.98
CA ASP A 124 -3.08 17.28 14.23
C ASP A 124 -2.85 16.96 12.75
N TRP A 125 -3.86 16.36 12.11
CA TRP A 125 -3.88 16.10 10.67
C TRP A 125 -4.37 17.32 9.90
N THR A 126 -3.45 17.97 9.19
CA THR A 126 -3.76 19.14 8.38
C THR A 126 -3.81 18.77 6.91
N SER A 127 -4.86 19.19 6.21
CA SER A 127 -4.94 19.02 4.76
C SER A 127 -3.83 19.80 4.06
N LEU A 128 -3.11 19.14 3.16
CA LEU A 128 -2.08 19.79 2.33
C LEU A 128 -2.66 20.91 1.47
N THR A 129 -3.93 20.79 1.06
CA THR A 129 -4.60 21.82 0.28
C THR A 129 -4.94 23.08 1.08
N LEU A 130 -5.02 22.96 2.41
CA LEU A 130 -5.27 24.08 3.31
C LEU A 130 -3.99 24.67 3.91
N ASN A 131 -2.83 24.04 3.68
CA ASN A 131 -1.57 24.53 4.19
C ASN A 131 -1.07 25.71 3.34
N PRO A 132 -0.98 26.95 3.89
CA PRO A 132 -0.61 28.14 3.13
C PRO A 132 0.77 28.03 2.47
N LYS A 133 1.77 27.43 3.14
CA LYS A 133 3.11 27.21 2.58
C LYS A 133 3.10 26.30 1.37
N ILE A 134 2.33 25.22 1.41
CA ILE A 134 2.23 24.27 0.29
C ILE A 134 1.47 24.90 -0.87
N ASN A 135 0.43 25.68 -0.58
CA ASN A 135 -0.29 26.43 -1.62
C ASN A 135 0.61 27.49 -2.26
N GLU A 136 1.47 28.14 -1.50
CA GLU A 136 2.46 29.08 -2.01
C GLU A 136 3.51 28.40 -2.90
N ILE A 137 4.07 27.26 -2.45
CA ILE A 137 5.01 26.44 -3.25
C ILE A 137 4.35 25.98 -4.54
N ASN A 138 3.13 25.46 -4.47
CA ASN A 138 2.38 25.00 -5.66
C ASN A 138 2.09 26.15 -6.62
N ARG A 139 1.73 27.32 -6.11
CA ARG A 139 1.49 28.52 -6.91
C ARG A 139 2.78 28.98 -7.62
N ASN A 140 3.89 29.04 -6.89
CA ASN A 140 5.20 29.44 -7.42
C ASN A 140 5.70 28.44 -8.46
N THR A 141 5.53 27.14 -8.22
CA THR A 141 5.85 26.07 -9.18
C THR A 141 5.01 26.18 -10.45
N ARG A 142 3.70 26.44 -10.34
CA ARG A 142 2.82 26.64 -11.50
C ARG A 142 3.23 27.87 -12.30
N ILE A 143 3.60 28.98 -11.65
CA ILE A 143 4.08 30.19 -12.32
C ILE A 143 5.39 29.88 -13.06
N ALA A 144 6.34 29.21 -12.40
CA ALA A 144 7.62 28.82 -13.02
C ALA A 144 7.41 27.94 -14.24
N ILE A 145 6.53 26.92 -14.18
CA ILE A 145 6.21 26.04 -15.31
C ILE A 145 5.52 26.82 -16.44
N SER A 146 4.62 27.77 -16.12
CA SER A 146 3.94 28.57 -17.14
C SER A 146 4.83 29.57 -17.86
N MET A 147 5.95 29.96 -17.24
CA MET A 147 6.95 30.88 -17.81
C MET A 147 8.06 30.14 -18.58
N THR A 148 8.13 28.83 -18.49
CA THR A 148 9.11 28.03 -19.24
C THR A 148 8.46 27.63 -20.57
N GLU A 149 9.03 28.04 -21.69
CA GLU A 149 8.66 27.50 -23.00
C GLU A 149 9.04 26.02 -23.03
N VAL A 150 8.06 25.18 -22.68
CA VAL A 150 8.22 23.73 -22.80
C VAL A 150 7.89 23.34 -24.22
N GLU A 151 8.89 23.06 -25.04
CA GLU A 151 8.68 22.39 -26.33
C GLU A 151 8.04 21.03 -26.07
N MET A 152 6.74 20.95 -26.33
CA MET A 152 6.02 19.68 -26.19
C MET A 152 6.53 18.67 -27.20
N PRO A 153 6.88 17.45 -26.76
CA PRO A 153 7.33 16.39 -27.66
C PRO A 153 6.36 16.21 -28.83
N LYS A 154 6.88 16.06 -30.04
CA LYS A 154 6.10 16.00 -31.30
C LYS A 154 4.96 14.96 -31.27
N PHE A 155 5.13 13.87 -30.53
CA PHE A 155 4.08 12.85 -30.40
C PHE A 155 2.87 13.33 -29.56
N ILE A 156 3.07 14.22 -28.58
CA ILE A 156 1.98 14.80 -27.76
C ILE A 156 1.22 15.81 -28.61
N THR A 157 1.90 16.70 -29.33
CA THR A 157 1.28 17.66 -30.22
C THR A 157 0.50 16.99 -31.37
N ALA A 158 1.00 15.89 -31.92
CA ALA A 158 0.30 15.10 -32.93
C ALA A 158 -0.99 14.47 -32.39
N ARG A 159 -0.96 14.00 -31.13
CA ARG A 159 -2.13 13.40 -30.45
C ARG A 159 -3.20 14.44 -30.12
N MET A 160 -2.80 15.63 -29.67
CA MET A 160 -3.73 16.75 -29.43
C MET A 160 -4.39 17.24 -30.73
N ARG A 161 -3.65 17.28 -31.84
CA ARG A 161 -4.22 17.62 -33.16
C ARG A 161 -5.27 16.61 -33.66
N LYS A 162 -5.12 15.32 -33.30
CA LYS A 162 -6.13 14.29 -33.62
C LYS A 162 -7.39 14.44 -32.77
N VAL A 163 -7.26 14.77 -31.48
CA VAL A 163 -8.39 14.97 -30.56
C VAL A 163 -9.23 16.21 -31.00
N ASN A 164 -8.58 17.31 -31.38
CA ASN A 164 -9.25 18.51 -31.82
C ASN A 164 -9.95 18.40 -33.22
N LYS A 165 -9.71 17.31 -33.95
CA LYS A 165 -10.42 17.04 -35.24
C LYS A 165 -11.72 16.26 -35.06
N ILE A 166 -11.98 15.72 -33.85
CA ILE A 166 -13.27 15.09 -33.52
C ILE A 166 -14.22 16.25 -33.14
N LYS A 167 -14.87 16.85 -34.13
CA LYS A 167 -16.04 17.71 -33.89
C LYS A 167 -17.21 16.80 -33.56
N PHE A 168 -17.83 17.01 -32.40
CA PHE A 168 -19.15 16.49 -32.07
C PHE A 168 -20.21 17.16 -32.94
#